data_6f7a6bcc47309cf2a1f67d3a7e10d8bb
#
_entry.id   6f7a6bcc47309cf2a1f67d3a7e10d8bb
#
_cell.length_a   1.000
_cell.length_b   1.000
_cell.length_c   1.000
_cell.angle_alpha   90.00
_cell.angle_beta   90.00
_cell.angle_gamma   90.00
#
_symmetry.space_group_name_H-M   'P 1'
#
loop_
_entity.id
_entity.type
_entity.pdbx_description
1 polymer ?
#
loop_
_entity_poly.entity_id
_entity_poly.type
_entity_poly.pdbx_seq_one_letter_code
_entity_poly.pdbx_strand_id
1 'polypeptide(L)'
;MLDRLFNAGETEVALAKKLGIERTLIVPGNADFQDRVYEEMGEKLSSALNLLLPLGHSIVTILGGAALARSAKYLSPDLANNRQLEFVPGRGALGENVETQSNTIVQEMAAKTSGTYKTLYLPEQVSDDAYKSLIRESSIADVLQDISQSDAVIHGIGLAQEMAQRRGYNSIKLSELREKRAVTECFGCFFDEHGKVVDRITQVGLQFENLYKIPHIFAFACGARKAQAIKAYMPNAPHQTWLITDEGASNMILKGK
;
A
#
# COMPACT_ATOMS: atom_id res chain seq x y z
N MET A 1 25.08 4.96 -1.95
CA MET A 1 23.67 4.68 -1.58
C MET A 1 23.02 3.66 -2.52
N LEU A 2 23.21 3.77 -3.85
CA LEU A 2 22.71 2.80 -4.84
C LEU A 2 23.23 1.36 -4.59
N ASP A 3 24.50 1.19 -4.23
CA ASP A 3 25.08 -0.15 -3.98
C ASP A 3 24.33 -0.97 -2.92
N ARG A 4 23.77 -0.32 -1.89
CA ARG A 4 22.99 -1.02 -0.84
C ARG A 4 21.59 -1.45 -1.31
N LEU A 5 21.04 -0.82 -2.33
CA LEU A 5 19.78 -1.25 -2.95
C LEU A 5 20.02 -2.40 -3.95
N PHE A 6 21.17 -2.45 -4.58
CA PHE A 6 21.53 -3.54 -5.49
C PHE A 6 22.01 -4.81 -4.77
N ASN A 7 22.70 -4.66 -3.62
CA ASN A 7 23.15 -5.76 -2.79
C ASN A 7 22.11 -6.06 -1.69
N ALA A 8 21.06 -6.78 -2.04
CA ALA A 8 20.10 -7.29 -1.05
C ALA A 8 20.83 -8.15 -0.03
N GLY A 9 20.61 -7.89 1.28
CA GLY A 9 21.12 -8.72 2.34
C GLY A 9 20.55 -10.15 2.27
N GLU A 10 21.23 -11.13 2.83
CA GLU A 10 20.77 -12.53 2.84
C GLU A 10 19.34 -12.68 3.39
N THR A 11 19.00 -11.90 4.42
CA THR A 11 17.67 -11.89 5.01
C THR A 11 16.60 -11.35 4.04
N GLU A 12 16.91 -10.30 3.28
CA GLU A 12 16.01 -9.73 2.27
C GLU A 12 15.76 -10.74 1.15
N VAL A 13 16.80 -11.40 0.64
CA VAL A 13 16.68 -12.45 -0.38
C VAL A 13 15.84 -13.62 0.14
N ALA A 14 16.12 -14.08 1.35
CA ALA A 14 15.39 -15.19 1.97
C ALA A 14 13.90 -14.87 2.16
N LEU A 15 13.60 -13.63 2.58
CA LEU A 15 12.22 -13.17 2.78
C LEU A 15 11.47 -13.05 1.43
N ALA A 16 12.08 -12.44 0.42
CA ALA A 16 11.48 -12.30 -0.90
C ALA A 16 11.16 -13.68 -1.52
N LYS A 17 12.10 -14.61 -1.44
CA LYS A 17 11.91 -16.02 -1.89
C LYS A 17 10.77 -16.70 -1.15
N LYS A 18 10.71 -16.54 0.18
CA LYS A 18 9.65 -17.15 1.02
C LYS A 18 8.27 -16.61 0.68
N LEU A 19 8.17 -15.31 0.33
CA LEU A 19 6.93 -14.63 0.00
C LEU A 19 6.53 -14.75 -1.49
N GLY A 20 7.42 -15.22 -2.35
CA GLY A 20 7.18 -15.37 -3.79
C GLY A 20 7.14 -14.06 -4.57
N ILE A 21 7.81 -13.01 -4.07
CA ILE A 21 7.84 -11.67 -4.66
C ILE A 21 9.26 -11.31 -5.13
N GLU A 22 9.36 -10.25 -5.94
CA GLU A 22 10.63 -9.86 -6.57
C GLU A 22 11.65 -9.39 -5.53
N ARG A 23 11.24 -8.58 -4.55
CA ARG A 23 12.17 -7.97 -3.62
C ARG A 23 11.55 -7.65 -2.26
N THR A 24 12.40 -7.65 -1.23
CA THR A 24 12.08 -7.05 0.06
C THR A 24 13.14 -6.02 0.46
N LEU A 25 12.72 -4.96 1.12
CA LEU A 25 13.57 -3.95 1.74
C LEU A 25 13.24 -3.96 3.24
N ILE A 26 14.23 -4.32 4.06
CA ILE A 26 14.06 -4.46 5.50
C ILE A 26 14.77 -3.29 6.20
N VAL A 27 14.05 -2.59 7.08
CA VAL A 27 14.65 -1.60 7.97
C VAL A 27 14.86 -2.17 9.36
N PRO A 28 15.89 -1.72 10.10
CA PRO A 28 16.14 -2.18 11.47
C PRO A 28 14.99 -1.87 12.41
N GLY A 29 14.80 -2.74 13.42
CA GLY A 29 13.88 -2.52 14.53
C GLY A 29 12.49 -3.15 14.36
N ASN A 30 11.53 -2.69 15.18
CA ASN A 30 10.16 -3.16 15.19
C ASN A 30 9.21 -1.97 15.39
N ALA A 31 8.37 -1.70 14.40
CA ALA A 31 7.40 -0.61 14.39
C ALA A 31 6.32 -0.71 15.49
N ASP A 32 6.15 -1.88 16.10
CA ASP A 32 5.24 -2.04 17.25
C ASP A 32 5.72 -1.27 18.48
N PHE A 33 7.03 -0.91 18.55
CA PHE A 33 7.68 -0.26 19.71
C PHE A 33 8.57 0.93 19.36
N GLN A 34 8.89 1.15 18.06
CA GLN A 34 9.94 2.09 17.64
C GLN A 34 9.47 2.94 16.45
N ASP A 35 9.20 4.21 16.71
CA ASP A 35 8.74 5.16 15.69
C ASP A 35 9.78 5.45 14.60
N ARG A 36 11.07 5.32 14.91
CA ARG A 36 12.17 5.52 13.95
C ARG A 36 12.06 4.60 12.72
N VAL A 37 11.42 3.45 12.86
CA VAL A 37 11.17 2.52 11.75
C VAL A 37 10.45 3.23 10.59
N TYR A 38 9.51 4.14 10.87
CA TYR A 38 8.76 4.86 9.82
C TYR A 38 9.63 5.86 9.04
N GLU A 39 10.61 6.47 9.70
CA GLU A 39 11.61 7.33 9.06
C GLU A 39 12.44 6.52 8.06
N GLU A 40 13.05 5.44 8.52
CA GLU A 40 13.89 4.58 7.70
C GLU A 40 13.10 3.92 6.55
N MET A 41 11.82 3.58 6.78
CA MET A 41 10.94 3.08 5.72
C MET A 41 10.64 4.14 4.66
N GLY A 42 10.44 5.41 5.03
CA GLY A 42 10.26 6.53 4.10
C GLY A 42 11.49 6.77 3.24
N GLU A 43 12.69 6.72 3.83
CA GLU A 43 13.96 6.83 3.10
C GLU A 43 14.18 5.65 2.14
N LYS A 44 13.86 4.43 2.57
CA LYS A 44 13.92 3.23 1.70
C LYS A 44 12.95 3.34 0.53
N LEU A 45 11.72 3.81 0.78
CA LEU A 45 10.74 4.05 -0.28
C LEU A 45 11.26 5.08 -1.27
N SER A 46 11.82 6.21 -0.79
CA SER A 46 12.42 7.23 -1.66
C SER A 46 13.51 6.65 -2.54
N SER A 47 14.38 5.84 -1.96
CA SER A 47 15.48 5.21 -2.70
C SER A 47 14.97 4.23 -3.76
N ALA A 48 13.92 3.46 -3.44
CA ALA A 48 13.31 2.52 -4.39
C ALA A 48 12.57 3.24 -5.52
N LEU A 49 11.81 4.29 -5.22
CA LEU A 49 11.15 5.13 -6.22
C LEU A 49 12.17 5.81 -7.13
N ASN A 50 13.26 6.35 -6.56
CA ASN A 50 14.32 6.99 -7.34
C ASN A 50 15.02 6.03 -8.32
N LEU A 51 15.10 4.76 -7.95
CA LEU A 51 15.69 3.71 -8.80
C LEU A 51 14.76 3.31 -9.94
N LEU A 52 13.46 3.21 -9.68
CA LEU A 52 12.52 2.51 -10.57
C LEU A 52 11.64 3.45 -11.41
N LEU A 53 11.33 4.65 -10.90
CA LEU A 53 10.50 5.57 -11.66
C LEU A 53 11.22 6.14 -12.87
N PRO A 54 10.53 6.28 -14.01
CA PRO A 54 11.10 6.91 -15.20
C PRO A 54 11.49 8.38 -14.92
N LEU A 55 12.38 8.92 -15.74
CA LEU A 55 12.65 10.36 -15.78
C LEU A 55 11.50 11.07 -16.52
N GLY A 56 11.32 12.36 -16.25
CA GLY A 56 10.21 13.14 -16.79
C GLY A 56 8.95 12.99 -15.97
N HIS A 57 7.78 12.86 -16.58
CA HIS A 57 6.51 12.73 -15.87
C HIS A 57 6.34 11.31 -15.32
N SER A 58 5.98 11.20 -14.03
CA SER A 58 5.72 9.93 -13.35
C SER A 58 4.49 10.01 -12.48
N ILE A 59 3.59 9.05 -12.60
CA ILE A 59 2.35 8.95 -11.82
C ILE A 59 2.52 7.86 -10.76
N VAL A 60 2.27 8.21 -9.50
CA VAL A 60 2.35 7.29 -8.35
C VAL A 60 1.00 7.21 -7.64
N THR A 61 0.38 6.04 -7.68
CA THR A 61 -0.91 5.78 -7.02
C THR A 61 -0.72 5.36 -5.56
N ILE A 62 -1.49 5.98 -4.65
CA ILE A 62 -1.41 5.77 -3.20
C ILE A 62 -2.74 5.25 -2.64
N LEU A 63 -2.72 4.10 -1.97
CA LEU A 63 -3.94 3.53 -1.37
C LEU A 63 -4.17 3.90 0.11
N GLY A 64 -3.28 4.61 0.72
CA GLY A 64 -3.40 4.99 2.12
C GLY A 64 -2.86 3.93 3.09
N GLY A 65 -3.03 4.18 4.37
CA GLY A 65 -2.61 3.30 5.46
C GLY A 65 -1.73 3.98 6.50
N ALA A 66 -1.81 3.51 7.76
CA ALA A 66 -1.15 4.17 8.89
C ALA A 66 0.39 4.18 8.79
N ALA A 67 1.00 3.09 8.34
CA ALA A 67 2.45 3.03 8.18
C ALA A 67 2.92 4.01 7.11
N LEU A 68 2.22 4.05 5.96
CA LEU A 68 2.56 4.93 4.87
C LEU A 68 2.36 6.41 5.25
N ALA A 69 1.26 6.76 5.94
CA ALA A 69 1.01 8.10 6.45
C ALA A 69 2.14 8.60 7.37
N ARG A 70 2.65 7.72 8.25
CA ARG A 70 3.75 8.06 9.16
C ARG A 70 5.10 8.18 8.45
N SER A 71 5.28 7.49 7.33
CA SER A 71 6.53 7.49 6.56
C SER A 71 6.57 8.55 5.45
N ALA A 72 5.42 9.02 4.97
CA ALA A 72 5.32 9.96 3.84
C ALA A 72 6.14 11.25 4.04
N LYS A 73 6.16 11.77 5.27
CA LYS A 73 6.91 12.99 5.65
C LYS A 73 8.43 12.84 5.57
N TYR A 74 8.95 11.63 5.41
CA TYR A 74 10.39 11.33 5.29
C TYR A 74 10.82 10.99 3.87
N LEU A 75 9.96 11.26 2.87
CA LEU A 75 10.39 11.17 1.49
C LEU A 75 11.46 12.22 1.19
N SER A 76 12.43 11.82 0.36
CA SER A 76 13.50 12.73 -0.06
C SER A 76 13.03 13.71 -1.16
N PRO A 77 13.32 15.00 -1.03
CA PRO A 77 13.12 15.96 -2.12
C PRO A 77 13.87 15.61 -3.42
N ASP A 78 14.94 14.82 -3.32
CA ASP A 78 15.74 14.37 -4.48
C ASP A 78 14.95 13.52 -5.47
N LEU A 79 13.80 13.00 -5.06
CA LEU A 79 12.88 12.30 -5.97
C LEU A 79 12.41 13.19 -7.14
N ALA A 80 12.35 14.51 -6.94
CA ALA A 80 11.99 15.48 -7.98
C ALA A 80 13.10 15.74 -8.99
N ASN A 81 14.35 15.27 -8.74
CA ASN A 81 15.46 15.52 -9.65
C ASN A 81 15.19 14.88 -11.02
N ASN A 82 15.02 15.74 -12.04
CA ASN A 82 14.65 15.37 -13.41
C ASN A 82 13.30 14.64 -13.55
N ARG A 83 12.37 14.84 -12.58
CA ARG A 83 11.02 14.27 -12.59
C ARG A 83 9.96 15.31 -12.27
N GLN A 84 8.80 15.12 -12.90
CA GLN A 84 7.54 15.75 -12.53
C GLN A 84 6.67 14.66 -11.91
N LEU A 85 6.69 14.60 -10.58
CA LEU A 85 5.94 13.59 -9.85
C LEU A 85 4.48 14.02 -9.68
N GLU A 86 3.56 13.15 -10.02
CA GLU A 86 2.12 13.30 -9.75
C GLU A 86 1.64 12.17 -8.86
N PHE A 87 1.12 12.53 -7.69
CA PHE A 87 0.56 11.56 -6.75
C PHE A 87 -0.96 11.53 -6.87
N VAL A 88 -1.53 10.33 -7.06
CA VAL A 88 -2.97 10.14 -7.20
C VAL A 88 -3.51 9.19 -6.14
N PRO A 89 -4.70 9.47 -5.54
CA PRO A 89 -5.29 8.59 -4.57
C PRO A 89 -5.87 7.36 -5.25
N GLY A 90 -5.43 6.18 -4.84
CA GLY A 90 -5.85 4.90 -5.42
C GLY A 90 -7.21 4.40 -4.95
N ARG A 91 -7.86 5.09 -4.00
CA ARG A 91 -9.21 4.75 -3.51
C ARG A 91 -9.91 5.96 -2.93
N GLY A 92 -11.24 5.90 -2.86
CA GLY A 92 -12.07 6.84 -2.11
C GLY A 92 -11.82 6.83 -0.60
N ALA A 93 -12.46 7.73 0.13
CA ALA A 93 -12.28 7.89 1.57
C ALA A 93 -12.81 6.69 2.37
N LEU A 94 -12.08 6.26 3.39
CA LEU A 94 -12.40 5.15 4.28
C LEU A 94 -12.36 5.59 5.75
N GLY A 95 -13.52 5.56 6.40
CA GLY A 95 -13.63 5.91 7.81
C GLY A 95 -13.36 7.39 8.10
N GLU A 96 -13.15 7.74 9.37
CA GLU A 96 -13.05 9.12 9.85
C GLU A 96 -11.60 9.61 10.06
N ASN A 97 -10.62 8.72 10.06
CA ASN A 97 -9.22 9.11 10.29
C ASN A 97 -8.62 9.76 9.04
N VAL A 98 -8.56 11.08 9.05
CA VAL A 98 -8.08 11.91 7.93
C VAL A 98 -6.62 11.64 7.60
N GLU A 99 -5.76 11.43 8.59
CA GLU A 99 -4.31 11.28 8.41
C GLU A 99 -3.93 10.05 7.57
N THR A 100 -4.74 8.99 7.63
CA THR A 100 -4.47 7.73 6.92
C THR A 100 -5.18 7.63 5.57
N GLN A 101 -5.89 8.69 5.15
CA GLN A 101 -6.57 8.75 3.86
C GLN A 101 -5.58 8.90 2.71
N SER A 102 -5.91 8.27 1.58
CA SER A 102 -5.12 8.41 0.35
C SER A 102 -4.94 9.88 -0.05
N ASN A 103 -6.01 10.68 0.01
CA ASN A 103 -5.98 12.11 -0.31
C ASN A 103 -4.99 12.91 0.56
N THR A 104 -4.90 12.61 1.86
CA THR A 104 -3.96 13.28 2.76
C THR A 104 -2.52 12.88 2.48
N ILE A 105 -2.30 11.59 2.23
CA ILE A 105 -0.93 11.07 1.97
C ILE A 105 -0.39 11.58 0.64
N VAL A 106 -1.19 11.65 -0.44
CA VAL A 106 -0.73 12.20 -1.71
C VAL A 106 -0.34 13.67 -1.59
N GLN A 107 -1.08 14.46 -0.79
CA GLN A 107 -0.74 15.85 -0.50
C GLN A 107 0.60 15.96 0.24
N GLU A 108 0.81 15.14 1.27
CA GLU A 108 2.06 15.12 2.05
C GLU A 108 3.25 14.73 1.17
N MET A 109 3.11 13.68 0.37
CA MET A 109 4.17 13.23 -0.56
C MET A 109 4.50 14.29 -1.60
N ALA A 110 3.49 14.93 -2.19
CA ALA A 110 3.68 16.03 -3.15
C ALA A 110 4.42 17.20 -2.51
N ALA A 111 4.03 17.61 -1.29
CA ALA A 111 4.70 18.67 -0.56
C ALA A 111 6.19 18.37 -0.29
N LYS A 112 6.52 17.12 0.06
CA LYS A 112 7.91 16.69 0.33
C LYS A 112 8.79 16.63 -0.90
N THR A 113 8.22 16.31 -2.06
CA THR A 113 8.96 16.08 -3.30
C THR A 113 8.78 17.21 -4.32
N SER A 114 8.15 18.33 -3.95
CA SER A 114 7.77 19.41 -4.89
C SER A 114 6.99 18.91 -6.11
N GLY A 115 6.26 17.81 -5.94
CA GLY A 115 5.39 17.21 -6.95
C GLY A 115 3.99 17.84 -6.96
N THR A 116 3.13 17.29 -7.79
CA THR A 116 1.70 17.60 -7.85
C THR A 116 0.87 16.46 -7.28
N TYR A 117 -0.40 16.71 -6.99
CA TYR A 117 -1.33 15.67 -6.58
C TYR A 117 -2.74 15.94 -7.10
N LYS A 118 -3.51 14.86 -7.26
CA LYS A 118 -4.96 14.91 -7.46
C LYS A 118 -5.68 14.46 -6.20
N THR A 119 -6.99 14.65 -6.16
CA THR A 119 -7.86 14.25 -5.06
C THR A 119 -9.06 13.47 -5.57
N LEU A 120 -9.54 12.53 -4.78
CA LEU A 120 -10.72 11.71 -5.07
C LEU A 120 -11.72 11.85 -3.91
N TYR A 121 -12.58 12.88 -3.96
CA TYR A 121 -13.52 13.21 -2.90
C TYR A 121 -14.83 12.42 -3.01
N LEU A 122 -14.75 11.14 -2.80
CA LEU A 122 -15.93 10.28 -2.69
C LEU A 122 -15.66 9.13 -1.71
N PRO A 123 -16.71 8.50 -1.17
CA PRO A 123 -16.56 7.33 -0.32
C PRO A 123 -15.87 6.16 -1.06
N GLU A 124 -15.10 5.35 -0.32
CA GLU A 124 -14.53 4.11 -0.86
C GLU A 124 -15.61 3.16 -1.40
N GLN A 125 -16.75 3.08 -0.69
CA GLN A 125 -17.87 2.25 -1.08
C GLN A 125 -19.06 3.10 -1.52
N VAL A 126 -19.61 2.75 -2.67
CA VAL A 126 -20.86 3.33 -3.21
C VAL A 126 -21.72 2.20 -3.76
N SER A 127 -23.02 2.44 -3.98
CA SER A 127 -23.88 1.49 -4.68
C SER A 127 -23.47 1.34 -6.14
N ASP A 128 -23.79 0.22 -6.76
CA ASP A 128 -23.45 -0.04 -8.17
C ASP A 128 -24.00 1.03 -9.13
N ASP A 129 -25.20 1.54 -8.87
CA ASP A 129 -25.80 2.61 -9.69
C ASP A 129 -25.10 3.96 -9.48
N ALA A 130 -24.74 4.28 -8.23
CA ALA A 130 -23.93 5.45 -7.94
C ALA A 130 -22.55 5.35 -8.61
N TYR A 131 -21.90 4.18 -8.55
CA TYR A 131 -20.62 3.93 -9.20
C TYR A 131 -20.69 4.22 -10.70
N LYS A 132 -21.67 3.65 -11.41
CA LYS A 132 -21.87 3.86 -12.85
C LYS A 132 -22.08 5.34 -13.23
N SER A 133 -22.69 6.11 -12.35
CA SER A 133 -22.89 7.54 -12.57
C SER A 133 -21.61 8.33 -12.29
N LEU A 134 -20.96 8.07 -11.15
CA LEU A 134 -19.79 8.79 -10.68
C LEU A 134 -18.57 8.64 -11.62
N ILE A 135 -18.34 7.45 -12.17
CA ILE A 135 -17.20 7.23 -13.09
C ILE A 135 -17.34 7.99 -14.43
N ARG A 136 -18.51 8.58 -14.72
CA ARG A 136 -18.75 9.42 -15.92
C ARG A 136 -18.47 10.90 -15.64
N GLU A 137 -18.36 11.29 -14.38
CA GLU A 137 -17.99 12.65 -14.02
C GLU A 137 -16.52 12.88 -14.37
N SER A 138 -16.22 13.95 -15.13
CA SER A 138 -14.87 14.19 -15.68
C SER A 138 -13.80 14.19 -14.61
N SER A 139 -14.03 14.86 -13.48
CA SER A 139 -13.05 14.93 -12.37
C SER A 139 -12.72 13.57 -11.75
N ILE A 140 -13.66 12.62 -11.79
CA ILE A 140 -13.45 11.25 -11.28
C ILE A 140 -12.81 10.40 -12.39
N ALA A 141 -13.31 10.50 -13.60
CA ALA A 141 -12.80 9.78 -14.76
C ALA A 141 -11.30 10.07 -14.99
N ASP A 142 -10.88 11.34 -14.86
CA ASP A 142 -9.48 11.75 -15.00
C ASP A 142 -8.57 11.09 -13.95
N VAL A 143 -9.01 11.03 -12.69
CA VAL A 143 -8.25 10.34 -11.62
C VAL A 143 -8.18 8.83 -11.87
N LEU A 144 -9.29 8.21 -12.29
CA LEU A 144 -9.32 6.78 -12.62
C LEU A 144 -8.44 6.45 -13.82
N GLN A 145 -8.34 7.36 -14.80
CA GLN A 145 -7.43 7.24 -15.92
C GLN A 145 -5.97 7.28 -15.46
N ASP A 146 -5.59 8.24 -14.61
CA ASP A 146 -4.22 8.33 -14.08
C ASP A 146 -3.86 7.09 -13.26
N ILE A 147 -4.79 6.57 -12.43
CA ILE A 147 -4.59 5.30 -11.72
C ILE A 147 -4.25 4.17 -12.70
N SER A 148 -4.93 4.13 -13.85
CA SER A 148 -4.69 3.09 -14.86
C SER A 148 -3.37 3.24 -15.62
N GLN A 149 -2.78 4.44 -15.60
CA GLN A 149 -1.52 4.81 -16.26
C GLN A 149 -0.36 4.95 -15.28
N SER A 150 -0.55 4.57 -14.01
CA SER A 150 0.46 4.72 -12.97
C SER A 150 1.74 3.93 -13.28
N ASP A 151 2.88 4.58 -13.08
CA ASP A 151 4.20 3.94 -13.11
C ASP A 151 4.44 3.10 -11.86
N ALA A 152 3.87 3.55 -10.72
CA ALA A 152 3.98 2.82 -9.48
C ALA A 152 2.68 2.90 -8.65
N VAL A 153 2.46 1.89 -7.81
CA VAL A 153 1.45 1.89 -6.76
C VAL A 153 2.09 1.60 -5.40
N ILE A 154 1.66 2.33 -4.38
CA ILE A 154 2.07 2.11 -2.99
C ILE A 154 0.83 1.80 -2.17
N HIS A 155 0.80 0.64 -1.51
CA HIS A 155 -0.34 0.22 -0.73
C HIS A 155 0.05 -0.38 0.62
N GLY A 156 -0.80 -0.22 1.62
CA GLY A 156 -0.68 -0.89 2.90
C GLY A 156 -1.23 -2.31 2.88
N ILE A 157 -0.86 -3.10 3.89
CA ILE A 157 -1.48 -4.40 4.20
C ILE A 157 -2.26 -4.26 5.50
N GLY A 158 -3.59 -4.34 5.44
CA GLY A 158 -4.49 -4.15 6.58
C GLY A 158 -4.67 -5.42 7.40
N LEU A 159 -4.91 -5.29 8.72
CA LEU A 159 -5.46 -6.39 9.53
C LEU A 159 -6.97 -6.47 9.30
N ALA A 160 -7.50 -7.64 8.98
CA ALA A 160 -8.88 -7.81 8.57
C ALA A 160 -9.90 -7.18 9.54
N GLN A 161 -9.74 -7.45 10.84
CA GLN A 161 -10.67 -6.93 11.86
C GLN A 161 -10.59 -5.39 12.00
N GLU A 162 -9.38 -4.82 11.98
CA GLU A 162 -9.18 -3.37 12.04
C GLU A 162 -9.79 -2.68 10.83
N MET A 163 -9.60 -3.24 9.64
CA MET A 163 -10.13 -2.66 8.39
C MET A 163 -11.64 -2.79 8.31
N ALA A 164 -12.22 -3.90 8.78
CA ALA A 164 -13.67 -4.06 8.87
C ALA A 164 -14.30 -3.07 9.87
N GLN A 165 -13.66 -2.85 11.03
CA GLN A 165 -14.10 -1.85 12.00
C GLN A 165 -14.07 -0.42 11.42
N ARG A 166 -13.01 -0.05 10.71
CA ARG A 166 -12.90 1.26 10.03
C ARG A 166 -14.01 1.47 8.98
N ARG A 167 -14.52 0.39 8.39
CA ARG A 167 -15.67 0.42 7.45
C ARG A 167 -17.02 0.41 8.16
N GLY A 168 -17.04 0.43 9.49
CA GLY A 168 -18.29 0.44 10.27
C GLY A 168 -19.03 -0.90 10.24
N TYR A 169 -18.34 -2.01 10.02
CA TYR A 169 -18.97 -3.33 10.07
C TYR A 169 -19.57 -3.59 11.45
N ASN A 170 -20.81 -4.04 11.48
CA ASN A 170 -21.50 -4.41 12.71
C ASN A 170 -20.94 -5.73 13.31
N SER A 171 -21.35 -6.07 14.53
CA SER A 171 -20.87 -7.24 15.25
C SER A 171 -21.09 -8.55 14.51
N ILE A 172 -22.19 -8.68 13.77
CA ILE A 172 -22.52 -9.87 12.97
C ILE A 172 -21.47 -10.05 11.87
N LYS A 173 -21.24 -9.02 11.05
CA LYS A 173 -20.27 -9.04 9.96
C LYS A 173 -18.83 -9.26 10.46
N LEU A 174 -18.49 -8.68 11.62
CA LEU A 174 -17.21 -8.93 12.28
C LEU A 174 -17.06 -10.38 12.74
N SER A 175 -18.14 -11.03 13.24
CA SER A 175 -18.13 -12.44 13.59
C SER A 175 -17.98 -13.34 12.38
N GLU A 176 -18.69 -13.07 11.29
CA GLU A 176 -18.57 -13.79 10.02
C GLU A 176 -17.13 -13.80 9.50
N LEU A 177 -16.43 -12.64 9.54
CA LEU A 177 -15.04 -12.55 9.13
C LEU A 177 -14.10 -13.39 10.03
N ARG A 178 -14.38 -13.45 11.35
CA ARG A 178 -13.60 -14.30 12.27
C ARG A 178 -13.84 -15.79 11.99
N GLU A 179 -15.09 -16.19 11.78
CA GLU A 179 -15.45 -17.58 11.45
C GLU A 179 -14.80 -18.03 10.15
N LYS A 180 -14.70 -17.12 9.16
CA LYS A 180 -13.98 -17.31 7.90
C LYS A 180 -12.46 -17.20 8.05
N ARG A 181 -11.93 -16.96 9.26
CA ARG A 181 -10.51 -16.78 9.58
C ARG A 181 -9.82 -15.68 8.74
N ALA A 182 -10.55 -14.61 8.45
CA ALA A 182 -9.99 -13.47 7.76
C ALA A 182 -8.88 -12.82 8.60
N VAL A 183 -7.65 -12.74 8.08
CA VAL A 183 -6.47 -12.20 8.77
C VAL A 183 -5.97 -10.89 8.16
N THR A 184 -6.19 -10.68 6.87
CA THR A 184 -5.73 -9.48 6.18
C THR A 184 -6.77 -8.92 5.22
N GLU A 185 -6.63 -7.63 4.91
CA GLU A 185 -7.39 -6.94 3.89
C GLU A 185 -6.47 -6.08 3.03
N CYS A 186 -6.60 -6.21 1.71
CA CYS A 186 -5.98 -5.36 0.70
C CYS A 186 -6.94 -5.16 -0.47
N PHE A 187 -7.04 -3.94 -0.97
CA PHE A 187 -7.86 -3.59 -2.15
C PHE A 187 -9.32 -4.03 -2.05
N GLY A 188 -9.90 -3.95 -0.84
CA GLY A 188 -11.28 -4.41 -0.60
C GLY A 188 -11.46 -5.93 -0.53
N CYS A 189 -10.40 -6.72 -0.68
CA CYS A 189 -10.44 -8.17 -0.54
C CYS A 189 -9.97 -8.58 0.85
N PHE A 190 -10.77 -9.40 1.54
CA PHE A 190 -10.40 -10.03 2.79
C PHE A 190 -9.87 -11.45 2.52
N PHE A 191 -8.71 -11.77 3.08
CA PHE A 191 -8.05 -13.06 2.88
C PHE A 191 -7.94 -13.81 4.21
N ASP A 192 -8.10 -15.13 4.15
CA ASP A 192 -7.79 -16.02 5.26
C ASP A 192 -6.26 -16.24 5.41
N GLU A 193 -5.87 -17.03 6.39
CA GLU A 193 -4.47 -17.36 6.68
C GLU A 193 -3.73 -18.09 5.55
N HIS A 194 -4.46 -18.68 4.60
CA HIS A 194 -3.94 -19.38 3.43
C HIS A 194 -3.93 -18.52 2.16
N GLY A 195 -4.38 -17.26 2.25
CA GLY A 195 -4.47 -16.35 1.12
C GLY A 195 -5.72 -16.51 0.26
N LYS A 196 -6.72 -17.30 0.71
CA LYS A 196 -8.00 -17.40 -0.01
C LYS A 196 -8.86 -16.17 0.28
N VAL A 197 -9.44 -15.58 -0.76
CA VAL A 197 -10.42 -14.49 -0.59
C VAL A 197 -11.69 -15.05 0.06
N VAL A 198 -12.06 -14.52 1.21
CA VAL A 198 -13.22 -14.95 2.01
C VAL A 198 -14.33 -13.90 2.06
N ASP A 199 -14.03 -12.66 1.74
CA ASP A 199 -15.02 -11.58 1.57
C ASP A 199 -14.44 -10.51 0.64
N ARG A 200 -15.33 -9.75 -0.03
CA ARG A 200 -14.95 -8.68 -0.95
C ARG A 200 -15.94 -7.54 -0.89
N ILE A 201 -15.42 -6.33 -1.03
CA ILE A 201 -16.20 -5.12 -1.21
C ILE A 201 -15.88 -4.50 -2.58
N THR A 202 -16.88 -3.91 -3.21
CA THR A 202 -16.69 -3.07 -4.39
C THR A 202 -16.22 -1.71 -3.92
N GLN A 203 -15.02 -1.30 -4.33
CA GLN A 203 -14.46 0.01 -3.98
C GLN A 203 -14.31 0.89 -5.22
N VAL A 204 -14.38 2.20 -5.02
CA VAL A 204 -14.02 3.18 -6.07
C VAL A 204 -12.51 3.40 -6.02
N GLY A 205 -11.85 3.22 -7.19
CA GLY A 205 -10.41 3.36 -7.34
C GLY A 205 -9.76 2.13 -7.97
N LEU A 206 -8.50 1.89 -7.63
CA LEU A 206 -7.71 0.79 -8.15
C LEU A 206 -8.29 -0.57 -7.70
N GLN A 207 -8.62 -1.38 -8.67
CA GLN A 207 -9.11 -2.74 -8.42
C GLN A 207 -7.93 -3.71 -8.29
N PHE A 208 -8.08 -4.72 -7.44
CA PHE A 208 -7.05 -5.73 -7.17
C PHE A 208 -6.54 -6.39 -8.47
N GLU A 209 -7.43 -6.72 -9.38
CA GLU A 209 -7.13 -7.36 -10.66
C GLU A 209 -6.29 -6.49 -11.60
N ASN A 210 -6.30 -5.18 -11.42
CA ASN A 210 -5.54 -4.25 -12.24
C ASN A 210 -4.10 -4.04 -11.77
N LEU A 211 -3.73 -4.55 -10.59
CA LEU A 211 -2.36 -4.46 -10.08
C LEU A 211 -1.32 -5.06 -11.03
N TYR A 212 -1.67 -6.16 -11.69
CA TYR A 212 -0.76 -6.83 -12.64
C TYR A 212 -0.34 -5.98 -13.84
N LYS A 213 -1.06 -4.88 -14.08
CA LYS A 213 -0.77 -3.94 -15.18
C LYS A 213 0.19 -2.83 -14.78
N ILE A 214 0.42 -2.64 -13.49
CA ILE A 214 1.26 -1.55 -12.98
C ILE A 214 2.71 -2.04 -12.90
N PRO A 215 3.66 -1.29 -13.47
CA PRO A 215 5.07 -1.73 -13.55
C PRO A 215 5.70 -1.96 -12.18
N HIS A 216 5.48 -1.04 -11.21
CA HIS A 216 6.12 -1.10 -9.90
C HIS A 216 5.09 -1.10 -8.79
N ILE A 217 5.15 -2.11 -7.91
CA ILE A 217 4.22 -2.28 -6.81
C ILE A 217 4.98 -2.31 -5.50
N PHE A 218 4.64 -1.39 -4.59
CA PHE A 218 5.22 -1.33 -3.26
C PHE A 218 4.16 -1.68 -2.21
N ALA A 219 4.30 -2.86 -1.61
CA ALA A 219 3.58 -3.23 -0.41
C ALA A 219 4.31 -2.67 0.82
N PHE A 220 3.59 -1.92 1.67
CA PHE A 220 4.15 -1.16 2.77
C PHE A 220 3.53 -1.61 4.10
N ALA A 221 4.24 -2.44 4.87
CA ALA A 221 3.72 -3.01 6.11
C ALA A 221 4.86 -3.34 7.08
N CYS A 222 4.70 -2.99 8.35
CA CYS A 222 5.71 -3.16 9.40
C CYS A 222 5.09 -3.49 10.76
N GLY A 223 5.93 -3.96 11.68
CA GLY A 223 5.57 -4.47 12.99
C GLY A 223 5.37 -5.99 13.01
N ALA A 224 5.83 -6.65 14.06
CA ALA A 224 5.71 -8.09 14.22
C ALA A 224 4.25 -8.57 14.12
N ARG A 225 3.30 -7.77 14.60
CA ARG A 225 1.85 -8.04 14.50
C ARG A 225 1.32 -8.16 13.08
N LYS A 226 2.03 -7.61 12.08
CA LYS A 226 1.63 -7.66 10.66
C LYS A 226 2.13 -8.91 9.94
N ALA A 227 3.00 -9.70 10.54
CA ALA A 227 3.65 -10.85 9.90
C ALA A 227 2.64 -11.84 9.28
N GLN A 228 1.57 -12.19 10.00
CA GLN A 228 0.54 -13.09 9.49
C GLN A 228 -0.24 -12.47 8.32
N ALA A 229 -0.58 -11.18 8.42
CA ALA A 229 -1.27 -10.45 7.35
C ALA A 229 -0.41 -10.39 6.07
N ILE A 230 0.88 -10.12 6.20
CA ILE A 230 1.83 -10.12 5.08
C ILE A 230 1.88 -11.52 4.43
N LYS A 231 2.06 -12.57 5.23
CA LYS A 231 2.09 -13.96 4.73
C LYS A 231 0.81 -14.35 3.99
N ALA A 232 -0.35 -13.93 4.47
CA ALA A 232 -1.64 -14.25 3.88
C ALA A 232 -1.89 -13.50 2.55
N TYR A 233 -1.42 -12.25 2.43
CA TYR A 233 -1.61 -11.45 1.22
C TYR A 233 -0.63 -11.81 0.10
N MET A 234 0.65 -12.02 0.41
CA MET A 234 1.72 -12.12 -0.60
C MET A 234 1.52 -13.20 -1.67
N PRO A 235 0.93 -14.38 -1.41
CA PRO A 235 0.64 -15.35 -2.47
C PRO A 235 -0.27 -14.82 -3.60
N ASN A 236 -1.01 -13.74 -3.32
CA ASN A 236 -1.90 -13.09 -4.28
C ASN A 236 -1.30 -11.79 -4.87
N ALA A 237 -0.17 -11.34 -4.36
CA ALA A 237 0.51 -10.17 -4.90
C ALA A 237 1.15 -10.49 -6.25
N PRO A 238 1.15 -9.55 -7.23
CA PRO A 238 1.94 -9.72 -8.44
C PRO A 238 3.43 -9.95 -8.13
N HIS A 239 4.10 -10.79 -8.91
CA HIS A 239 5.50 -11.15 -8.66
C HIS A 239 6.44 -9.92 -8.58
N GLN A 240 6.19 -8.87 -9.39
CA GLN A 240 6.96 -7.61 -9.39
C GLN A 240 6.77 -6.75 -8.12
N THR A 241 6.09 -7.27 -7.10
CA THR A 241 5.90 -6.56 -5.84
C THR A 241 7.20 -6.47 -5.04
N TRP A 242 7.49 -5.26 -4.55
CA TRP A 242 8.51 -5.02 -3.54
C TRP A 242 7.85 -4.80 -2.19
N LEU A 243 8.24 -5.55 -1.18
CA LEU A 243 7.79 -5.34 0.21
C LEU A 243 8.78 -4.45 0.95
N ILE A 244 8.31 -3.31 1.47
CA ILE A 244 9.05 -2.48 2.43
C ILE A 244 8.51 -2.80 3.83
N THR A 245 9.39 -3.32 4.68
CA THR A 245 9.03 -3.84 6.02
C THR A 245 10.16 -3.63 7.03
N ASP A 246 9.95 -4.08 8.25
CA ASP A 246 10.93 -4.02 9.35
C ASP A 246 11.43 -5.40 9.79
N GLU A 247 12.48 -5.42 10.63
CA GLU A 247 13.00 -6.65 11.21
C GLU A 247 11.95 -7.36 12.08
N GLY A 248 11.07 -6.62 12.75
CA GLY A 248 9.99 -7.18 13.55
C GLY A 248 9.11 -8.12 12.75
N ALA A 249 8.56 -7.67 11.63
CA ALA A 249 7.73 -8.47 10.74
C ALA A 249 8.56 -9.55 10.03
N SER A 250 9.75 -9.22 9.50
CA SER A 250 10.58 -10.15 8.74
C SER A 250 11.02 -11.36 9.57
N ASN A 251 11.45 -11.13 10.81
CA ASN A 251 11.85 -12.19 11.74
C ASN A 251 10.70 -13.15 12.06
N MET A 252 9.49 -12.62 12.28
CA MET A 252 8.29 -13.44 12.53
C MET A 252 7.93 -14.28 11.31
N ILE A 253 8.03 -13.72 10.11
CA ILE A 253 7.75 -14.43 8.87
C ILE A 253 8.78 -15.54 8.63
N LEU A 254 10.07 -15.25 8.79
CA LEU A 254 11.15 -16.20 8.52
C LEU A 254 11.19 -17.34 9.53
N LYS A 255 10.99 -17.06 10.82
CA LYS A 255 10.97 -18.07 11.90
C LYS A 255 9.73 -18.97 11.88
N GLY A 256 8.70 -18.63 11.16
CA GLY A 256 7.49 -19.45 11.02
C GLY A 256 6.61 -19.52 12.26
N LYS A 257 6.73 -18.57 13.19
CA LYS A 257 5.93 -18.49 14.42
C LYS A 257 4.75 -17.56 14.24
#